data_07094fe6830569cbadee33bc9f63221c
#
_entry.id   07094fe6830569cbadee33bc9f63221c
#
_cell.length_a   1.000
_cell.length_b   1.000
_cell.length_c   1.000
_cell.angle_alpha   90.00
_cell.angle_beta   90.00
_cell.angle_gamma   90.00
#
_symmetry.space_group_name_H-M   'P 1'
#
loop_
_entity.id
_entity.type
_entity.pdbx_description
1 polymer ?
#
loop_
_entity_poly.entity_id
_entity_poly.type
_entity_poly.pdbx_seq_one_letter_code
_entity_poly.pdbx_strand_id
1 'polypeptide(L)'
;MKLTSLRLSALALGLVTSGFAAAETYVVDRYQDDNEKGSLRWAIEQSNANAAQENQILIQAVGKAPYVIKVNQPLPPIKSSVKIIGTEWDKTGEFIAIDGSNYIKGEGAKACPGANPEQYGTNVRTMTLPGLVLQDVNGVTLKGLDVHRFCIGVLVNRSSNNLIQHNRISNNYGGAGVMITGDDGKGNPTSTTTNNNKVLDNQFIDNGDGLELTRGAAFNLIANNLFTSTKANPEPSQGIEILWGNDNAVVGNKFENYSDGLQINWGKRNYIAYNELTNNSLGFNLTGDGNIFDSNKVHGNRIGIAIRSEKDANARTTLTKNQIWDNSKDIKRCEAGGSCVPNQRLGAIVFGVPALEHEGFVGSRGGGVVIEPAKLQKTCTQPNQQNCNAIPNQGIQAPKLTLNKKQLSIEVKGTPNQRYHVEFFGNRNASSSEAEQYLGSMVVMTNAQGVAKANWTPKTVMPSITANVTDHLGATSELSPAVQLK
;
A
#
# COMPACT_ATOMS: atom_id res chain seq x y z
N MET A 1 -29.14 -17.78 86.70
CA MET A 1 -29.41 -17.39 85.30
C MET A 1 -28.47 -16.25 84.94
N LYS A 2 -27.41 -16.52 84.18
CA LYS A 2 -26.44 -15.48 83.82
C LYS A 2 -26.77 -15.04 82.35
N LEU A 3 -27.06 -13.75 82.18
CA LEU A 3 -27.22 -13.09 80.91
C LEU A 3 -25.83 -12.80 80.30
N THR A 4 -25.58 -13.39 79.18
CA THR A 4 -24.37 -13.11 78.33
C THR A 4 -24.70 -11.99 77.38
N SER A 5 -23.94 -10.90 77.46
CA SER A 5 -24.04 -9.73 76.57
C SER A 5 -23.39 -10.04 75.20
N LEU A 6 -24.15 -9.90 74.12
CA LEU A 6 -23.66 -9.94 72.73
C LEU A 6 -23.04 -8.57 72.43
N ARG A 7 -21.74 -8.57 72.08
CA ARG A 7 -21.08 -7.41 71.51
C ARG A 7 -21.29 -7.42 69.99
N LEU A 8 -22.00 -6.44 69.43
CA LEU A 8 -22.07 -6.15 68.01
C LEU A 8 -20.75 -5.46 67.59
N SER A 9 -19.97 -6.15 66.79
CA SER A 9 -18.84 -5.52 66.10
C SER A 9 -19.35 -4.86 64.80
N ALA A 10 -19.31 -3.54 64.76
CA ALA A 10 -19.59 -2.77 63.56
C ALA A 10 -18.45 -2.94 62.56
N LEU A 11 -18.72 -3.65 61.45
CA LEU A 11 -17.82 -3.72 60.33
C LEU A 11 -17.96 -2.44 59.50
N ALA A 12 -16.98 -1.55 59.58
CA ALA A 12 -16.93 -0.35 58.72
C ALA A 12 -16.56 -0.84 57.30
N LEU A 13 -17.56 -0.88 56.42
CA LEU A 13 -17.35 -1.09 54.98
C LEU A 13 -16.77 0.21 54.40
N GLY A 14 -15.45 0.26 54.23
CA GLY A 14 -14.80 1.34 53.50
C GLY A 14 -15.24 1.28 52.00
N LEU A 15 -16.12 2.17 51.61
CA LEU A 15 -16.39 2.44 50.19
C LEU A 15 -15.10 3.03 49.59
N VAL A 16 -14.31 2.15 48.91
CA VAL A 16 -13.31 2.64 47.99
C VAL A 16 -14.08 3.14 46.75
N THR A 17 -14.37 4.44 46.74
CA THR A 17 -14.80 5.11 45.53
C THR A 17 -13.59 5.10 44.59
N SER A 18 -13.50 4.06 43.73
CA SER A 18 -12.68 4.15 42.54
C SER A 18 -13.28 5.29 41.70
N GLY A 19 -12.73 6.48 41.85
CA GLY A 19 -13.03 7.60 40.99
C GLY A 19 -12.66 7.16 39.58
N PHE A 20 -13.65 6.92 38.74
CA PHE A 20 -13.41 6.80 37.30
C PHE A 20 -12.87 8.17 36.86
N ALA A 21 -11.61 8.25 36.51
CA ALA A 21 -11.07 9.45 35.90
C ALA A 21 -11.90 9.69 34.63
N ALA A 22 -12.45 10.89 34.48
CA ALA A 22 -13.23 11.26 33.30
C ALA A 22 -12.27 11.48 32.10
N ALA A 23 -12.73 11.21 30.90
CA ALA A 23 -12.02 11.60 29.69
C ALA A 23 -11.78 13.12 29.68
N GLU A 24 -10.54 13.53 29.40
CA GLU A 24 -10.16 14.95 29.41
C GLU A 24 -9.94 15.48 28.00
N THR A 25 -10.25 16.77 27.82
CA THR A 25 -9.96 17.50 26.60
C THR A 25 -8.82 18.48 26.86
N TYR A 26 -7.70 18.26 26.14
CA TYR A 26 -6.55 19.15 26.14
C TYR A 26 -6.63 20.06 24.91
N VAL A 27 -6.80 21.33 25.12
CA VAL A 27 -6.92 22.32 24.05
C VAL A 27 -5.52 22.81 23.69
N VAL A 28 -5.21 22.75 22.38
CA VAL A 28 -4.00 23.33 21.78
C VAL A 28 -4.42 24.61 21.08
N ASP A 29 -4.07 25.75 21.67
CA ASP A 29 -4.41 27.09 21.21
C ASP A 29 -3.18 27.97 20.97
N ARG A 30 -2.00 27.38 21.03
CA ARG A 30 -0.70 28.00 20.71
C ARG A 30 0.18 27.06 19.89
N TYR A 31 0.96 27.65 18.99
CA TYR A 31 1.71 26.88 17.99
C TYR A 31 3.22 26.78 18.25
N GLN A 32 3.67 27.25 19.42
CA GLN A 32 5.06 27.07 19.87
C GLN A 32 5.30 25.60 20.25
N ASP A 33 6.44 25.05 19.84
CA ASP A 33 6.88 23.71 20.23
C ASP A 33 7.66 23.79 21.56
N ASP A 34 6.93 23.87 22.65
CA ASP A 34 7.43 23.91 24.03
C ASP A 34 6.53 23.05 24.93
N ASN A 35 6.84 22.99 26.24
CA ASN A 35 6.08 22.21 27.23
C ASN A 35 5.01 23.05 27.97
N GLU A 36 4.77 24.28 27.54
CA GLU A 36 3.79 25.15 28.17
C GLU A 36 2.36 24.72 27.82
N LYS A 37 1.44 24.93 28.77
CA LYS A 37 0.00 24.65 28.60
C LYS A 37 -0.52 25.29 27.31
N GLY A 38 -1.25 24.50 26.52
CA GLY A 38 -1.80 24.92 25.23
C GLY A 38 -0.91 24.59 24.03
N SER A 39 0.31 24.06 24.21
CA SER A 39 1.12 23.53 23.12
C SER A 39 0.74 22.08 22.80
N LEU A 40 1.08 21.61 21.57
CA LEU A 40 0.83 20.23 21.17
C LEU A 40 1.66 19.25 22.02
N ARG A 41 2.90 19.57 22.28
CA ARG A 41 3.81 18.76 23.11
C ARG A 41 3.25 18.55 24.51
N TRP A 42 2.87 19.64 25.16
CA TRP A 42 2.22 19.59 26.48
C TRP A 42 0.96 18.71 26.44
N ALA A 43 0.09 18.88 25.44
CA ALA A 43 -1.16 18.13 25.33
C ALA A 43 -0.93 16.63 25.20
N ILE A 44 0.07 16.20 24.40
CA ILE A 44 0.46 14.78 24.27
C ILE A 44 0.98 14.25 25.61
N GLU A 45 1.82 15.00 26.32
CA GLU A 45 2.35 14.60 27.63
C GLU A 45 1.24 14.44 28.68
N GLN A 46 0.29 15.39 28.71
CA GLN A 46 -0.87 15.30 29.63
C GLN A 46 -1.75 14.09 29.30
N SER A 47 -2.03 13.85 28.01
CA SER A 47 -2.79 12.68 27.60
C SER A 47 -2.09 11.38 27.99
N ASN A 48 -0.78 11.29 27.78
CA ASN A 48 0.01 10.11 28.19
C ASN A 48 0.02 9.90 29.71
N ALA A 49 0.04 10.98 30.48
CA ALA A 49 -0.05 10.90 31.94
C ALA A 49 -1.43 10.43 32.44
N ASN A 50 -2.50 10.70 31.67
CA ASN A 50 -3.88 10.28 31.95
C ASN A 50 -4.31 9.12 31.03
N ALA A 51 -3.49 8.10 30.91
CA ALA A 51 -3.68 7.01 29.95
C ALA A 51 -4.87 6.07 30.24
N ALA A 52 -5.50 6.17 31.39
CA ALA A 52 -6.61 5.32 31.80
C ALA A 52 -7.92 5.62 31.06
N GLN A 53 -7.99 6.72 30.31
CA GLN A 53 -9.20 7.23 29.64
C GLN A 53 -8.91 7.53 28.17
N GLU A 54 -9.96 7.49 27.34
CA GLU A 54 -9.90 7.99 25.97
C GLU A 54 -9.94 9.51 25.97
N ASN A 55 -8.76 10.14 25.97
CA ASN A 55 -8.63 11.60 26.01
C ASN A 55 -8.88 12.22 24.63
N GLN A 56 -9.02 13.54 24.59
CA GLN A 56 -9.08 14.32 23.37
C GLN A 56 -8.03 15.44 23.39
N ILE A 57 -7.30 15.61 22.30
CA ILE A 57 -6.47 16.78 22.01
C ILE A 57 -7.17 17.54 20.89
N LEU A 58 -7.68 18.72 21.19
CA LEU A 58 -8.36 19.58 20.23
C LEU A 58 -7.43 20.72 19.83
N ILE A 59 -6.95 20.70 18.58
CA ILE A 59 -6.09 21.76 18.07
C ILE A 59 -6.97 22.81 17.40
N GLN A 60 -6.96 24.03 17.94
CA GLN A 60 -7.79 25.12 17.47
C GLN A 60 -7.08 25.99 16.44
N ALA A 61 -7.82 26.47 15.46
CA ALA A 61 -7.37 27.48 14.50
C ALA A 61 -7.44 28.86 15.17
N VAL A 62 -6.35 29.32 15.74
CA VAL A 62 -6.27 30.60 16.48
C VAL A 62 -5.53 31.67 15.65
N GLY A 63 -6.10 32.84 15.51
CA GLY A 63 -5.50 33.96 14.77
C GLY A 63 -5.78 33.89 13.26
N LYS A 64 -4.79 34.20 12.47
CA LYS A 64 -4.86 34.13 11.00
C LYS A 64 -4.11 32.94 10.46
N ALA A 65 -4.66 32.31 9.43
CA ALA A 65 -3.95 31.28 8.67
C ALA A 65 -2.64 31.85 8.06
N PRO A 66 -1.60 31.03 7.83
CA PRO A 66 -1.57 29.59 8.06
C PRO A 66 -1.37 29.21 9.54
N TYR A 67 -2.08 28.15 9.99
CA TYR A 67 -1.97 27.61 11.33
C TYR A 67 -0.86 26.54 11.34
N VAL A 68 0.33 26.87 11.85
CA VAL A 68 1.51 26.01 11.73
C VAL A 68 2.21 25.81 13.06
N ILE A 69 2.26 24.56 13.50
CA ILE A 69 3.09 24.10 14.62
C ILE A 69 4.44 23.65 14.04
N LYS A 70 5.48 24.46 14.17
CA LYS A 70 6.84 24.10 13.74
C LYS A 70 7.54 23.29 14.82
N VAL A 71 7.79 22.03 14.52
CA VAL A 71 8.43 21.09 15.45
C VAL A 71 9.93 21.32 15.45
N ASN A 72 10.53 21.55 16.62
CA ASN A 72 11.96 21.81 16.77
C ASN A 72 12.78 20.56 17.18
N GLN A 73 12.12 19.57 17.76
CA GLN A 73 12.69 18.33 18.28
C GLN A 73 11.61 17.25 18.28
N PRO A 74 11.96 15.95 18.44
CA PRO A 74 10.98 14.88 18.45
C PRO A 74 9.80 15.18 19.39
N LEU A 75 8.56 15.04 18.87
CA LEU A 75 7.38 15.08 19.73
C LEU A 75 7.36 13.84 20.64
N PRO A 76 6.75 13.92 21.83
CA PRO A 76 6.57 12.75 22.68
C PRO A 76 5.78 11.68 21.93
N PRO A 77 6.17 10.39 22.01
CA PRO A 77 5.35 9.31 21.47
C PRO A 77 3.97 9.29 22.14
N ILE A 78 2.95 9.06 21.34
CA ILE A 78 1.56 8.88 21.80
C ILE A 78 1.47 7.47 22.36
N LYS A 79 1.22 7.35 23.67
CA LYS A 79 1.17 6.11 24.44
C LYS A 79 -0.18 5.91 25.15
N SER A 80 -1.11 6.81 24.96
CA SER A 80 -2.48 6.74 25.50
C SER A 80 -3.50 6.71 24.37
N SER A 81 -4.65 6.08 24.61
CA SER A 81 -5.80 6.20 23.70
C SER A 81 -6.25 7.66 23.68
N VAL A 82 -6.18 8.28 22.51
CA VAL A 82 -6.48 9.71 22.35
C VAL A 82 -6.99 10.04 20.96
N LYS A 83 -7.93 11.00 20.89
CA LYS A 83 -8.37 11.60 19.63
C LYS A 83 -7.65 12.93 19.44
N ILE A 84 -6.79 13.04 18.45
CA ILE A 84 -6.13 14.30 18.06
C ILE A 84 -6.88 14.86 16.86
N ILE A 85 -7.57 15.97 17.09
CA ILE A 85 -8.51 16.56 16.13
C ILE A 85 -8.02 17.97 15.77
N GLY A 86 -7.82 18.19 14.48
CA GLY A 86 -7.54 19.50 13.89
C GLY A 86 -8.81 20.15 13.32
N THR A 87 -8.72 20.62 12.07
CA THR A 87 -9.83 21.30 11.38
C THR A 87 -10.64 20.37 10.47
N GLU A 88 -11.86 20.76 10.17
CA GLU A 88 -12.63 20.18 9.05
C GLU A 88 -12.25 20.89 7.74
N TRP A 89 -11.00 20.70 7.30
CA TRP A 89 -10.40 21.43 6.18
C TRP A 89 -11.14 21.29 4.85
N ASP A 90 -11.84 20.18 4.64
CA ASP A 90 -12.69 19.95 3.48
C ASP A 90 -13.86 20.96 3.39
N LYS A 91 -14.29 21.49 4.53
CA LYS A 91 -15.34 22.52 4.64
C LYS A 91 -14.75 23.94 4.71
N THR A 92 -13.64 24.11 5.40
CA THR A 92 -13.05 25.42 5.67
C THR A 92 -11.96 25.82 4.68
N GLY A 93 -11.34 24.85 3.99
CA GLY A 93 -10.12 25.05 3.18
C GLY A 93 -8.86 25.29 4.01
N GLU A 94 -8.93 25.24 5.33
CA GLU A 94 -7.85 25.59 6.25
C GLU A 94 -7.35 24.36 7.00
N PHE A 95 -6.03 24.15 7.00
CA PHE A 95 -5.37 23.06 7.71
C PHE A 95 -4.67 23.56 8.95
N ILE A 96 -4.58 22.68 9.94
CA ILE A 96 -3.59 22.82 11.01
C ILE A 96 -2.40 21.96 10.64
N ALA A 97 -1.28 22.62 10.39
CA ALA A 97 -0.04 22.00 9.97
C ALA A 97 0.86 21.63 11.15
N ILE A 98 1.39 20.45 11.14
CA ILE A 98 2.50 19.98 11.99
C ILE A 98 3.70 19.86 11.07
N ASP A 99 4.63 20.82 11.16
CA ASP A 99 5.72 21.05 10.21
C ASP A 99 7.08 20.67 10.81
N GLY A 100 7.74 19.69 10.19
CA GLY A 100 9.05 19.20 10.59
C GLY A 100 10.24 20.03 10.12
N SER A 101 10.05 21.13 9.39
CA SER A 101 11.14 21.88 8.75
C SER A 101 12.19 22.47 9.71
N ASN A 102 11.83 22.71 10.96
CA ASN A 102 12.81 23.13 11.99
C ASN A 102 13.58 21.93 12.57
N TYR A 103 13.00 20.76 12.54
CA TYR A 103 13.52 19.52 13.09
C TYR A 103 14.42 18.79 12.08
N ILE A 104 13.98 18.70 10.82
CA ILE A 104 14.73 18.07 9.75
C ILE A 104 15.65 19.09 9.09
N LYS A 105 16.96 18.87 9.14
CA LYS A 105 17.96 19.74 8.53
C LYS A 105 18.34 19.23 7.15
N GLY A 106 17.89 19.90 6.10
CA GLY A 106 18.12 19.55 4.71
C GLY A 106 16.86 19.18 3.94
N GLU A 107 17.02 18.64 2.75
CA GLU A 107 15.93 18.27 1.85
C GLU A 107 16.03 16.81 1.40
N GLY A 108 14.88 16.19 1.19
CA GLY A 108 14.74 14.84 0.68
C GLY A 108 15.29 13.76 1.60
N ALA A 109 15.46 12.56 1.07
CA ALA A 109 15.94 11.39 1.81
C ALA A 109 17.33 11.60 2.44
N LYS A 110 18.16 12.45 1.84
CA LYS A 110 19.52 12.76 2.36
C LYS A 110 19.51 13.45 3.72
N ALA A 111 18.41 14.14 4.05
CA ALA A 111 18.23 14.78 5.35
C ALA A 111 17.82 13.81 6.45
N CYS A 112 17.47 12.57 6.09
CA CYS A 112 16.92 11.59 7.01
C CYS A 112 17.99 10.62 7.52
N PRO A 113 18.37 10.67 8.84
CA PRO A 113 19.37 9.78 9.40
C PRO A 113 18.96 8.31 9.23
N GLY A 114 19.87 7.50 8.72
CA GLY A 114 19.62 6.08 8.48
C GLY A 114 19.12 5.74 7.09
N ALA A 115 18.73 6.72 6.28
CA ALA A 115 18.64 6.53 4.85
C ALA A 115 20.08 6.37 4.31
N ASN A 116 20.33 5.28 3.58
CA ASN A 116 21.56 5.18 2.81
C ASN A 116 21.30 5.87 1.47
N PRO A 117 21.93 6.99 1.16
CA PRO A 117 21.69 7.73 -0.08
C PRO A 117 22.03 6.94 -1.36
N GLU A 118 22.75 5.83 -1.23
CA GLU A 118 23.09 4.94 -2.34
C GLU A 118 22.14 3.74 -2.46
N GLN A 119 21.23 3.56 -1.51
CA GLN A 119 20.27 2.46 -1.47
C GLN A 119 18.85 3.01 -1.36
N TYR A 120 18.35 3.53 -2.45
CA TYR A 120 16.93 3.92 -2.55
C TYR A 120 16.02 2.71 -2.27
N GLY A 121 14.97 2.91 -1.50
CA GLY A 121 13.99 1.88 -1.16
C GLY A 121 14.42 0.92 -0.05
N THR A 122 15.59 1.08 0.55
CA THR A 122 15.97 0.25 1.69
C THR A 122 15.74 0.98 3.01
N ASN A 123 14.70 0.57 3.69
CA ASN A 123 14.55 0.61 5.14
C ASN A 123 14.92 1.94 5.78
N VAL A 124 14.04 2.90 5.66
CA VAL A 124 13.99 3.92 6.70
C VAL A 124 13.75 3.15 8.00
N ARG A 125 14.76 3.16 8.84
CA ARG A 125 14.63 2.52 10.15
C ARG A 125 13.53 3.23 10.90
N THR A 126 12.70 2.48 11.60
CA THR A 126 11.55 2.95 12.38
C THR A 126 11.83 4.09 13.37
N MET A 127 13.07 4.49 13.50
CA MET A 127 13.52 5.59 14.39
C MET A 127 13.92 6.86 13.65
N THR A 128 13.64 6.96 12.36
CA THR A 128 14.10 8.08 11.54
C THR A 128 13.16 9.28 11.64
N LEU A 129 13.46 10.23 12.50
CA LEU A 129 12.86 11.56 12.61
C LEU A 129 11.37 11.63 12.20
N PRO A 130 10.47 10.90 12.90
CA PRO A 130 9.04 10.91 12.58
C PRO A 130 8.36 12.17 13.14
N GLY A 131 7.22 12.52 12.52
CA GLY A 131 6.35 13.60 13.00
C GLY A 131 5.53 13.16 14.20
N LEU A 132 4.51 12.35 13.96
CA LEU A 132 3.69 11.76 15.03
C LEU A 132 4.03 10.28 15.18
N VAL A 133 4.17 9.82 16.41
CA VAL A 133 4.49 8.42 16.73
C VAL A 133 3.40 7.82 17.60
N LEU A 134 2.74 6.79 17.10
CA LEU A 134 1.86 5.91 17.88
C LEU A 134 2.71 4.72 18.32
N GLN A 135 3.00 4.62 19.61
CA GLN A 135 3.96 3.65 20.13
C GLN A 135 3.32 2.73 21.17
N ASP A 136 3.23 1.44 20.84
CA ASP A 136 2.68 0.42 21.76
C ASP A 136 1.29 0.83 22.33
N VAL A 137 0.41 1.40 21.50
CA VAL A 137 -0.87 1.98 21.88
C VAL A 137 -1.99 1.50 20.95
N ASN A 138 -3.21 1.49 21.49
CA ASN A 138 -4.42 1.19 20.72
C ASN A 138 -5.46 2.31 20.85
N GLY A 139 -6.30 2.46 19.82
CA GLY A 139 -7.46 3.36 19.87
C GLY A 139 -7.12 4.84 19.68
N VAL A 140 -6.01 5.17 19.02
CA VAL A 140 -5.70 6.56 18.65
C VAL A 140 -6.47 6.95 17.39
N THR A 141 -7.01 8.17 17.39
CA THR A 141 -7.58 8.81 16.21
C THR A 141 -6.78 10.06 15.84
N LEU A 142 -6.32 10.13 14.59
CA LEU A 142 -5.74 11.35 14.00
C LEU A 142 -6.69 11.86 12.91
N LYS A 143 -7.19 13.08 13.04
CA LYS A 143 -8.15 13.65 12.10
C LYS A 143 -7.94 15.14 11.86
N GLY A 144 -8.05 15.58 10.61
CA GLY A 144 -8.07 17.00 10.25
C GLY A 144 -6.73 17.71 10.37
N LEU A 145 -5.62 16.99 10.19
CA LEU A 145 -4.25 17.48 10.33
C LEU A 145 -3.57 17.58 8.97
N ASP A 146 -2.58 18.44 8.86
CA ASP A 146 -1.58 18.42 7.80
C ASP A 146 -0.21 18.10 8.40
N VAL A 147 0.30 16.89 8.14
CA VAL A 147 1.58 16.42 8.70
C VAL A 147 2.61 16.41 7.59
N HIS A 148 3.61 17.28 7.68
CA HIS A 148 4.55 17.42 6.58
C HIS A 148 6.00 17.73 6.98
N ARG A 149 6.93 17.47 6.03
CA ARG A 149 8.37 17.73 6.12
C ARG A 149 9.06 16.97 7.24
N PHE A 150 8.62 15.74 7.47
CA PHE A 150 9.32 14.77 8.31
C PHE A 150 9.98 13.69 7.42
N CYS A 151 10.76 12.82 8.03
CA CYS A 151 11.25 11.63 7.35
C CYS A 151 10.16 10.55 7.26
N ILE A 152 9.35 10.46 8.29
CA ILE A 152 8.09 9.71 8.32
C ILE A 152 7.04 10.66 8.90
N GLY A 153 5.95 10.88 8.17
CA GLY A 153 4.90 11.77 8.68
C GLY A 153 4.24 11.22 9.95
N VAL A 154 3.69 10.02 9.86
CA VAL A 154 3.08 9.30 10.99
C VAL A 154 3.65 7.89 11.08
N LEU A 155 4.24 7.56 12.22
CA LEU A 155 4.74 6.22 12.53
C LEU A 155 3.76 5.50 13.47
N VAL A 156 3.18 4.39 12.99
CA VAL A 156 2.33 3.49 13.78
C VAL A 156 3.16 2.25 14.10
N ASN A 157 3.73 2.19 15.30
CA ASN A 157 4.65 1.11 15.69
C ASN A 157 4.06 0.26 16.81
N ARG A 158 3.91 -1.04 16.58
CA ARG A 158 3.29 -2.02 17.48
C ARG A 158 2.00 -1.51 18.12
N SER A 159 1.16 -0.89 17.28
CA SER A 159 -0.03 -0.17 17.70
C SER A 159 -1.22 -0.58 16.83
N SER A 160 -2.35 -0.87 17.44
CA SER A 160 -3.50 -1.49 16.78
C SER A 160 -4.78 -0.72 17.00
N ASN A 161 -5.81 -0.98 16.18
CA ASN A 161 -7.14 -0.37 16.30
C ASN A 161 -7.12 1.17 16.23
N ASN A 162 -6.18 1.76 15.49
CA ASN A 162 -6.07 3.21 15.33
C ASN A 162 -6.80 3.67 14.06
N LEU A 163 -7.19 4.94 14.04
CA LEU A 163 -7.85 5.59 12.92
C LEU A 163 -7.07 6.83 12.48
N ILE A 164 -6.59 6.82 11.25
CA ILE A 164 -5.97 7.96 10.58
C ILE A 164 -6.92 8.37 9.45
N GLN A 165 -7.69 9.42 9.65
CA GLN A 165 -8.76 9.79 8.75
C GLN A 165 -8.78 11.28 8.43
N HIS A 166 -9.03 11.59 7.15
CA HIS A 166 -9.30 12.95 6.73
C HIS A 166 -8.15 13.92 7.03
N ASN A 167 -6.91 13.47 6.78
CA ASN A 167 -5.69 14.26 6.92
C ASN A 167 -5.06 14.55 5.55
N ARG A 168 -4.24 15.57 5.50
CA ARG A 168 -3.23 15.78 4.47
C ARG A 168 -1.88 15.37 5.04
N ILE A 169 -1.17 14.50 4.33
CA ILE A 169 0.14 14.00 4.73
C ILE A 169 1.07 14.22 3.54
N SER A 170 2.05 15.13 3.68
CA SER A 170 2.74 15.62 2.50
C SER A 170 4.22 15.91 2.72
N ASN A 171 5.02 15.80 1.64
CA ASN A 171 6.44 16.15 1.63
C ASN A 171 7.27 15.45 2.70
N ASN A 172 6.92 14.20 3.05
CA ASN A 172 7.70 13.37 3.96
C ASN A 172 8.63 12.50 3.12
N TYR A 173 9.91 12.86 3.08
CA TYR A 173 10.90 12.22 2.23
C TYR A 173 11.84 11.34 3.05
N GLY A 174 12.32 10.26 2.47
CA GLY A 174 13.26 9.34 3.11
C GLY A 174 12.60 8.19 3.87
N GLY A 175 11.29 8.13 3.86
CA GLY A 175 10.45 7.06 4.37
C GLY A 175 9.07 7.19 3.79
N ALA A 176 8.07 7.09 4.61
CA ALA A 176 6.69 7.11 4.21
C ALA A 176 5.91 8.28 4.80
N GLY A 177 4.85 8.72 4.10
CA GLY A 177 3.86 9.60 4.71
C GLY A 177 3.25 8.95 5.96
N VAL A 178 2.82 7.71 5.87
CA VAL A 178 2.44 6.86 7.01
C VAL A 178 3.20 5.54 6.94
N MET A 179 3.84 5.13 8.04
CA MET A 179 4.44 3.82 8.17
C MET A 179 3.73 3.03 9.27
N ILE A 180 3.22 1.85 8.92
CA ILE A 180 2.57 0.91 9.85
C ILE A 180 3.47 -0.31 9.98
N THR A 181 4.06 -0.51 11.19
CA THR A 181 5.08 -1.54 11.39
C THR A 181 4.99 -2.19 12.77
N GLY A 182 5.32 -3.48 12.84
CA GLY A 182 5.52 -4.22 14.08
C GLY A 182 6.98 -4.36 14.50
N ASP A 183 7.85 -3.58 13.92
CA ASP A 183 9.29 -3.64 14.10
C ASP A 183 9.73 -3.23 15.53
N ASP A 184 10.81 -3.81 16.00
CA ASP A 184 11.37 -3.59 17.34
C ASP A 184 12.27 -2.34 17.44
N GLY A 185 12.28 -1.48 16.43
CA GLY A 185 13.16 -0.33 16.31
C GLY A 185 14.56 -0.66 15.82
N LYS A 186 14.88 -1.94 15.61
CA LYS A 186 16.16 -2.43 15.07
C LYS A 186 16.02 -2.99 13.66
N GLY A 187 14.81 -2.94 13.10
CA GLY A 187 14.49 -3.48 11.79
C GLY A 187 14.18 -4.97 11.77
N ASN A 188 14.02 -5.60 12.94
CA ASN A 188 13.60 -6.99 13.00
C ASN A 188 12.07 -7.08 12.96
N PRO A 189 11.49 -8.00 12.18
CA PRO A 189 10.07 -8.24 12.24
C PRO A 189 9.69 -8.81 13.62
N THR A 190 8.72 -8.18 14.27
CA THR A 190 8.04 -8.79 15.40
C THR A 190 6.85 -9.62 14.92
N SER A 191 6.27 -10.44 15.79
CA SER A 191 5.00 -11.09 15.49
C SER A 191 3.93 -10.03 15.16
N THR A 192 2.82 -10.45 14.54
CA THR A 192 1.69 -9.62 14.15
C THR A 192 1.18 -8.74 15.30
N THR A 193 1.67 -7.54 15.42
CA THR A 193 1.46 -6.63 16.55
C THR A 193 0.83 -5.31 16.15
N THR A 194 0.65 -5.06 14.85
CA THR A 194 0.17 -3.79 14.32
C THR A 194 -1.01 -4.05 13.40
N ASN A 195 -2.20 -4.19 14.03
CA ASN A 195 -3.37 -4.76 13.39
C ASN A 195 -4.58 -3.83 13.46
N ASN A 196 -5.53 -4.05 12.55
CA ASN A 196 -6.85 -3.39 12.54
C ASN A 196 -6.78 -1.86 12.51
N ASN A 197 -5.67 -1.30 12.03
CA ASN A 197 -5.59 0.13 11.81
C ASN A 197 -6.38 0.50 10.55
N LYS A 198 -6.98 1.66 10.55
CA LYS A 198 -7.75 2.21 9.44
C LYS A 198 -7.12 3.52 8.98
N VAL A 199 -6.77 3.59 7.70
CA VAL A 199 -6.27 4.80 7.04
C VAL A 199 -7.28 5.17 5.96
N LEU A 200 -8.13 6.15 6.22
CA LEU A 200 -9.32 6.42 5.44
C LEU A 200 -9.40 7.88 4.98
N ASP A 201 -9.79 8.10 3.74
CA ASP A 201 -10.15 9.43 3.22
C ASP A 201 -9.04 10.49 3.39
N ASN A 202 -7.76 10.09 3.34
CA ASN A 202 -6.62 10.99 3.45
C ASN A 202 -6.09 11.40 2.08
N GLN A 203 -5.35 12.51 2.05
CA GLN A 203 -4.56 12.96 0.92
C GLN A 203 -3.07 12.78 1.23
N PHE A 204 -2.40 11.95 0.46
CA PHE A 204 -0.96 11.76 0.48
C PHE A 204 -0.36 12.47 -0.72
N ILE A 205 0.39 13.56 -0.47
CA ILE A 205 0.88 14.44 -1.55
C ILE A 205 2.40 14.57 -1.45
N ASP A 206 3.11 14.24 -2.53
CA ASP A 206 4.56 14.44 -2.62
C ASP A 206 5.36 13.81 -1.47
N ASN A 207 4.99 12.60 -1.03
CA ASN A 207 5.81 11.83 -0.12
C ASN A 207 6.84 10.98 -0.89
N GLY A 208 7.84 10.44 -0.21
CA GLY A 208 8.69 9.38 -0.75
C GLY A 208 7.81 8.17 -1.07
N ASP A 209 7.51 7.35 -0.07
CA ASP A 209 6.37 6.46 -0.15
C ASP A 209 5.14 7.16 0.42
N GLY A 210 3.98 6.97 -0.20
CA GLY A 210 2.75 7.48 0.38
C GLY A 210 2.45 6.78 1.70
N LEU A 211 2.41 5.44 1.68
CA LEU A 211 2.18 4.60 2.86
C LEU A 211 2.98 3.31 2.78
N GLU A 212 3.55 2.86 3.89
CA GLU A 212 4.22 1.56 4.02
C GLU A 212 3.53 0.66 5.05
N LEU A 213 3.26 -0.61 4.65
CA LEU A 213 2.79 -1.70 5.52
C LEU A 213 3.91 -2.72 5.65
N THR A 214 4.59 -2.75 6.80
CA THR A 214 5.79 -3.56 6.92
C THR A 214 5.82 -4.40 8.22
N ARG A 215 6.60 -5.44 8.22
CA ARG A 215 7.08 -6.21 9.40
C ARG A 215 6.07 -6.40 10.53
N GLY A 216 5.08 -7.25 10.31
CA GLY A 216 4.04 -7.53 11.31
C GLY A 216 2.80 -6.65 11.21
N ALA A 217 2.73 -5.75 10.22
CA ALA A 217 1.50 -5.05 9.87
C ALA A 217 0.52 -6.02 9.20
N ALA A 218 -0.62 -6.29 9.85
CA ALA A 218 -1.62 -7.21 9.32
C ALA A 218 -3.05 -6.76 9.64
N PHE A 219 -4.02 -7.21 8.85
CA PHE A 219 -5.44 -6.91 9.02
C PHE A 219 -5.77 -5.41 9.03
N ASN A 220 -4.92 -4.57 8.39
CA ASN A 220 -5.17 -3.14 8.30
C ASN A 220 -6.03 -2.83 7.06
N LEU A 221 -6.83 -1.77 7.15
CA LEU A 221 -7.66 -1.26 6.07
C LEU A 221 -7.16 0.11 5.60
N ILE A 222 -6.76 0.18 4.33
CA ILE A 222 -6.34 1.41 3.66
C ILE A 222 -7.38 1.70 2.58
N ALA A 223 -8.25 2.68 2.79
CA ALA A 223 -9.36 2.88 1.88
C ALA A 223 -9.68 4.34 1.55
N ASN A 224 -10.10 4.58 0.31
CA ASN A 224 -10.57 5.86 -0.21
C ASN A 224 -9.54 7.00 -0.09
N ASN A 225 -8.25 6.69 -0.11
CA ASN A 225 -7.20 7.71 -0.04
C ASN A 225 -6.77 8.14 -1.44
N LEU A 226 -6.33 9.38 -1.56
CA LEU A 226 -5.62 9.89 -2.71
C LEU A 226 -4.11 9.86 -2.45
N PHE A 227 -3.38 9.15 -3.30
CA PHE A 227 -1.92 9.16 -3.34
C PHE A 227 -1.49 9.83 -4.64
N THR A 228 -0.84 10.99 -4.55
CA THR A 228 -0.42 11.72 -5.73
C THR A 228 0.96 12.34 -5.57
N SER A 229 1.71 12.33 -6.66
CA SER A 229 2.99 13.02 -6.75
C SER A 229 2.93 14.11 -7.79
N THR A 230 3.38 15.31 -7.42
CA THR A 230 3.53 16.43 -8.35
C THR A 230 4.95 16.49 -8.92
N LYS A 231 5.19 17.45 -9.80
CA LYS A 231 6.55 17.73 -10.30
C LYS A 231 7.50 18.23 -9.22
N ALA A 232 6.98 18.67 -8.09
CA ALA A 232 7.76 19.18 -6.97
C ALA A 232 8.34 18.03 -6.12
N ASN A 233 7.79 16.81 -6.21
CA ASN A 233 8.35 15.66 -5.52
C ASN A 233 9.70 15.25 -6.12
N PRO A 234 10.81 15.35 -5.39
CA PRO A 234 12.13 14.95 -5.89
C PRO A 234 12.30 13.43 -5.93
N GLU A 235 11.51 12.69 -5.15
CA GLU A 235 11.72 11.27 -4.85
C GLU A 235 10.40 10.48 -4.85
N PRO A 236 9.60 10.51 -5.94
CA PRO A 236 8.36 9.75 -6.00
C PRO A 236 8.66 8.25 -6.06
N SER A 237 8.49 7.55 -4.96
CA SER A 237 8.75 6.13 -4.84
C SER A 237 7.47 5.30 -5.06
N GLN A 238 6.86 4.80 -4.03
CA GLN A 238 5.63 4.03 -4.11
C GLN A 238 4.42 4.82 -3.57
N GLY A 239 3.26 4.68 -4.22
CA GLY A 239 2.01 5.14 -3.60
C GLY A 239 1.75 4.36 -2.32
N ILE A 240 1.79 3.03 -2.40
CA ILE A 240 1.85 2.13 -1.23
C ILE A 240 2.95 1.09 -1.46
N GLU A 241 3.79 0.87 -0.44
CA GLU A 241 4.63 -0.31 -0.33
C GLU A 241 4.07 -1.28 0.73
N ILE A 242 3.92 -2.56 0.37
CA ILE A 242 3.65 -3.66 1.30
C ILE A 242 4.91 -4.52 1.38
N LEU A 243 5.74 -4.27 2.41
CA LEU A 243 7.01 -4.96 2.62
C LEU A 243 6.84 -5.99 3.76
N TRP A 244 6.59 -7.26 3.41
CA TRP A 244 6.24 -8.35 4.34
C TRP A 244 4.95 -8.12 5.15
N GLY A 245 4.12 -7.13 4.81
CA GLY A 245 2.80 -6.97 5.40
C GLY A 245 1.83 -8.05 4.88
N ASN A 246 0.99 -8.61 5.75
CA ASN A 246 0.11 -9.71 5.40
C ASN A 246 -1.34 -9.41 5.76
N ASP A 247 -2.26 -10.06 5.04
CA ASP A 247 -3.69 -10.02 5.38
C ASP A 247 -4.30 -8.60 5.45
N ASN A 248 -3.72 -7.64 4.72
CA ASN A 248 -4.23 -6.26 4.68
C ASN A 248 -5.21 -6.07 3.52
N ALA A 249 -6.08 -5.09 3.63
CA ALA A 249 -7.00 -4.66 2.59
C ALA A 249 -6.68 -3.24 2.11
N VAL A 250 -6.48 -3.07 0.79
CA VAL A 250 -6.27 -1.78 0.12
C VAL A 250 -7.38 -1.58 -0.88
N VAL A 251 -8.35 -0.70 -0.60
CA VAL A 251 -9.62 -0.67 -1.33
C VAL A 251 -10.02 0.76 -1.71
N GLY A 252 -10.36 0.98 -2.98
CA GLY A 252 -10.95 2.24 -3.44
C GLY A 252 -10.00 3.44 -3.41
N ASN A 253 -8.68 3.22 -3.39
CA ASN A 253 -7.71 4.30 -3.41
C ASN A 253 -7.36 4.72 -4.83
N LYS A 254 -6.83 5.93 -4.96
CA LYS A 254 -6.32 6.48 -6.22
C LYS A 254 -4.83 6.74 -6.11
N PHE A 255 -4.05 6.29 -7.13
CA PHE A 255 -2.60 6.40 -7.18
C PHE A 255 -2.17 7.09 -8.47
N GLU A 256 -1.44 8.19 -8.36
CA GLU A 256 -1.02 9.00 -9.50
C GLU A 256 0.45 9.42 -9.41
N ASN A 257 1.19 9.25 -10.51
CA ASN A 257 2.52 9.83 -10.74
C ASN A 257 3.62 9.34 -9.78
N TYR A 258 3.51 8.13 -9.28
CA TYR A 258 4.58 7.44 -8.53
C TYR A 258 5.46 6.59 -9.46
N SER A 259 6.58 6.11 -8.95
CA SER A 259 7.33 5.03 -9.60
C SER A 259 6.43 3.78 -9.68
N ASP A 260 5.99 3.29 -8.55
CA ASP A 260 5.01 2.23 -8.47
C ASP A 260 3.73 2.75 -7.83
N GLY A 261 2.58 2.54 -8.47
CA GLY A 261 1.31 2.87 -7.85
C GLY A 261 1.12 2.09 -6.54
N LEU A 262 1.27 0.77 -6.61
CA LEU A 262 1.35 -0.09 -5.44
C LEU A 262 2.37 -1.20 -5.66
N GLN A 263 3.30 -1.36 -4.70
CA GLN A 263 4.29 -2.42 -4.69
C GLN A 263 4.01 -3.41 -3.56
N ILE A 264 4.15 -4.72 -3.85
CA ILE A 264 4.21 -5.76 -2.82
C ILE A 264 5.55 -6.47 -2.91
N ASN A 265 6.30 -6.42 -1.81
CA ASN A 265 7.53 -7.16 -1.60
C ASN A 265 7.27 -8.22 -0.52
N TRP A 266 7.12 -9.47 -0.95
CA TRP A 266 6.95 -10.68 -0.11
C TRP A 266 5.76 -10.64 0.87
N GLY A 267 4.86 -9.67 0.73
CA GLY A 267 3.60 -9.64 1.48
C GLY A 267 2.66 -10.75 1.03
N LYS A 268 1.84 -11.29 1.94
CA LYS A 268 0.97 -12.44 1.67
C LYS A 268 -0.48 -12.17 2.01
N ARG A 269 -1.38 -12.77 1.23
CA ARG A 269 -2.84 -12.77 1.45
C ARG A 269 -3.45 -11.37 1.61
N ASN A 270 -2.89 -10.39 0.90
CA ASN A 270 -3.47 -9.07 0.87
C ASN A 270 -4.60 -9.02 -0.17
N TYR A 271 -5.64 -8.25 0.12
CA TYR A 271 -6.77 -8.01 -0.78
C TYR A 271 -6.72 -6.57 -1.30
N ILE A 272 -6.52 -6.43 -2.62
CA ILE A 272 -6.30 -5.16 -3.29
C ILE A 272 -7.42 -4.97 -4.31
N ALA A 273 -8.39 -4.09 -4.04
CA ALA A 273 -9.59 -4.03 -4.85
C ALA A 273 -10.11 -2.61 -5.11
N TYR A 274 -10.73 -2.43 -6.27
CA TYR A 274 -11.41 -1.18 -6.65
C TYR A 274 -10.52 0.06 -6.65
N ASN A 275 -9.19 -0.11 -6.71
CA ASN A 275 -8.26 0.99 -6.79
C ASN A 275 -8.12 1.49 -8.23
N GLU A 276 -7.74 2.76 -8.39
CA GLU A 276 -7.40 3.36 -9.68
C GLU A 276 -5.93 3.77 -9.68
N LEU A 277 -5.15 3.26 -10.65
CA LEU A 277 -3.72 3.49 -10.77
C LEU A 277 -3.41 4.09 -12.14
N THR A 278 -2.94 5.34 -12.15
CA THR A 278 -2.72 6.07 -13.40
C THR A 278 -1.41 6.86 -13.40
N ASN A 279 -0.78 6.95 -14.58
CA ASN A 279 0.46 7.71 -14.81
C ASN A 279 1.64 7.30 -13.93
N ASN A 280 1.67 6.08 -13.42
CA ASN A 280 2.82 5.52 -12.70
C ASN A 280 3.79 4.85 -13.69
N SER A 281 5.02 4.55 -13.27
CA SER A 281 5.87 3.70 -14.09
C SER A 281 5.31 2.28 -14.12
N LEU A 282 5.01 1.72 -12.95
CA LEU A 282 4.25 0.48 -12.84
C LEU A 282 2.94 0.77 -12.09
N GLY A 283 1.83 0.30 -12.62
CA GLY A 283 0.58 0.32 -11.86
C GLY A 283 0.75 -0.56 -10.63
N PHE A 284 0.94 -1.86 -10.82
CA PHE A 284 1.28 -2.81 -9.77
C PHE A 284 2.64 -3.46 -10.01
N ASN A 285 3.42 -3.61 -8.94
CA ASN A 285 4.74 -4.23 -8.92
C ASN A 285 4.80 -5.30 -7.81
N LEU A 286 4.74 -6.59 -8.19
CA LEU A 286 4.27 -7.63 -7.28
C LEU A 286 5.24 -8.80 -7.09
N THR A 287 5.47 -9.16 -5.81
CA THR A 287 5.92 -10.47 -5.35
C THR A 287 5.04 -10.90 -4.16
N GLY A 288 5.26 -12.10 -3.64
CA GLY A 288 4.53 -12.64 -2.50
C GLY A 288 3.41 -13.60 -2.90
N ASP A 289 2.77 -14.20 -1.93
CA ASP A 289 1.87 -15.33 -2.12
C ASP A 289 0.45 -15.08 -1.65
N GLY A 290 -0.53 -15.60 -2.38
CA GLY A 290 -1.94 -15.54 -2.02
C GLY A 290 -2.57 -14.15 -2.08
N ASN A 291 -1.91 -13.18 -2.72
CA ASN A 291 -2.48 -11.84 -2.90
C ASN A 291 -3.56 -11.86 -3.98
N ILE A 292 -4.65 -11.13 -3.75
CA ILE A 292 -5.80 -11.04 -4.65
C ILE A 292 -5.97 -9.59 -5.10
N PHE A 293 -5.98 -9.38 -6.42
CA PHE A 293 -6.25 -8.10 -7.07
C PHE A 293 -7.59 -8.20 -7.79
N ASP A 294 -8.59 -7.47 -7.32
CA ASP A 294 -9.96 -7.57 -7.81
C ASP A 294 -10.50 -6.21 -8.27
N SER A 295 -11.02 -6.17 -9.48
CA SER A 295 -11.78 -5.03 -10.01
C SER A 295 -11.03 -3.67 -9.95
N ASN A 296 -9.71 -3.68 -10.02
CA ASN A 296 -8.92 -2.46 -10.09
C ASN A 296 -8.94 -1.87 -11.51
N LYS A 297 -8.75 -0.56 -11.62
CA LYS A 297 -8.55 0.18 -12.86
C LYS A 297 -7.08 0.58 -12.98
N VAL A 298 -6.40 0.08 -14.00
CA VAL A 298 -4.96 0.27 -14.19
C VAL A 298 -4.72 0.83 -15.58
N HIS A 299 -4.46 2.13 -15.70
CA HIS A 299 -4.38 2.75 -17.02
C HIS A 299 -3.38 3.90 -17.10
N GLY A 300 -2.90 4.15 -18.31
CA GLY A 300 -1.94 5.23 -18.56
C GLY A 300 -0.58 5.06 -17.89
N ASN A 301 -0.29 3.89 -17.32
CA ASN A 301 1.00 3.58 -16.72
C ASN A 301 1.96 3.11 -17.82
N ARG A 302 3.25 3.02 -17.54
CA ARG A 302 4.20 2.41 -18.47
C ARG A 302 4.02 0.91 -18.55
N ILE A 303 3.80 0.25 -17.41
CA ILE A 303 3.36 -1.14 -17.32
C ILE A 303 2.13 -1.19 -16.43
N GLY A 304 1.14 -1.98 -16.82
CA GLY A 304 -0.07 -2.16 -16.01
C GLY A 304 0.24 -2.94 -14.73
N ILE A 305 0.53 -4.23 -14.86
CA ILE A 305 0.79 -5.15 -13.75
C ILE A 305 2.05 -5.95 -14.05
N ALA A 306 3.05 -5.85 -13.20
CA ALA A 306 4.26 -6.66 -13.26
C ALA A 306 4.25 -7.67 -12.10
N ILE A 307 4.27 -8.97 -12.40
CA ILE A 307 4.49 -10.03 -11.43
C ILE A 307 5.94 -10.47 -11.56
N ARG A 308 6.75 -10.12 -10.57
CA ARG A 308 8.19 -10.34 -10.59
C ARG A 308 8.53 -11.78 -10.22
N SER A 309 9.69 -12.19 -10.64
CA SER A 309 10.30 -13.45 -10.22
C SER A 309 10.75 -13.38 -8.76
N GLU A 310 10.53 -14.43 -8.02
CA GLU A 310 10.98 -14.56 -6.64
C GLU A 310 11.50 -15.99 -6.33
N LYS A 311 12.05 -16.18 -5.13
CA LYS A 311 12.61 -17.49 -4.75
C LYS A 311 11.54 -18.54 -4.45
N ASP A 312 10.36 -18.12 -3.99
CA ASP A 312 9.26 -19.02 -3.67
C ASP A 312 8.56 -19.50 -4.95
N ALA A 313 8.84 -20.72 -5.34
CA ALA A 313 8.23 -21.35 -6.51
C ALA A 313 6.72 -21.61 -6.35
N ASN A 314 6.19 -21.51 -5.14
CA ASN A 314 4.77 -21.70 -4.86
C ASN A 314 3.99 -20.39 -4.78
N ALA A 315 4.68 -19.25 -4.85
CA ALA A 315 4.03 -17.95 -4.80
C ALA A 315 3.02 -17.79 -5.94
N ARG A 316 1.83 -17.31 -5.60
CA ARG A 316 0.71 -17.08 -6.52
C ARG A 316 0.08 -15.73 -6.31
N THR A 317 -0.26 -15.11 -7.41
CA THR A 317 -1.04 -13.86 -7.44
C THR A 317 -2.30 -14.09 -8.25
N THR A 318 -3.43 -13.77 -7.66
CA THR A 318 -4.75 -13.85 -8.32
C THR A 318 -5.13 -12.48 -8.86
N LEU A 319 -5.40 -12.41 -10.16
CA LEU A 319 -5.95 -11.23 -10.82
C LEU A 319 -7.35 -11.56 -11.29
N THR A 320 -8.35 -10.80 -10.87
CA THR A 320 -9.74 -10.99 -11.32
C THR A 320 -10.43 -9.67 -11.64
N LYS A 321 -11.14 -9.61 -12.74
CA LYS A 321 -11.95 -8.47 -13.21
C LYS A 321 -11.20 -7.11 -13.27
N ASN A 322 -9.87 -7.11 -13.26
CA ASN A 322 -9.13 -5.86 -13.39
C ASN A 322 -9.29 -5.31 -14.80
N GLN A 323 -9.52 -4.01 -14.89
CA GLN A 323 -9.61 -3.27 -16.15
C GLN A 323 -8.27 -2.61 -16.41
N ILE A 324 -7.63 -2.93 -17.53
CA ILE A 324 -6.26 -2.53 -17.84
C ILE A 324 -6.22 -1.98 -19.26
N TRP A 325 -5.86 -0.69 -19.42
CA TRP A 325 -5.86 -0.06 -20.75
C TRP A 325 -4.89 1.12 -20.84
N ASP A 326 -4.51 1.46 -22.05
CA ASP A 326 -3.62 2.59 -22.35
C ASP A 326 -2.28 2.57 -21.59
N ASN A 327 -1.83 1.39 -21.17
CA ASN A 327 -0.52 1.21 -20.56
C ASN A 327 0.57 1.03 -21.65
N SER A 328 1.81 0.92 -21.27
CA SER A 328 2.97 0.74 -22.17
C SER A 328 3.27 1.94 -23.06
N LYS A 329 2.92 3.15 -22.64
CA LYS A 329 3.35 4.38 -23.30
C LYS A 329 4.80 4.69 -22.93
N ASP A 330 5.65 4.90 -23.93
CA ASP A 330 7.01 5.40 -23.76
C ASP A 330 8.02 4.53 -22.99
N ILE A 331 7.80 3.21 -22.95
CA ILE A 331 8.74 2.30 -22.31
C ILE A 331 9.91 2.01 -23.23
N LYS A 332 11.11 2.22 -22.72
CA LYS A 332 12.34 1.66 -23.25
C LYS A 332 12.67 0.41 -22.44
N ARG A 333 12.60 -0.76 -23.06
CA ARG A 333 13.15 -1.98 -22.47
C ARG A 333 14.67 -1.90 -22.56
N CYS A 334 15.33 -1.89 -21.40
CA CYS A 334 16.78 -1.98 -21.34
C CYS A 334 17.18 -3.44 -21.06
N GLU A 335 18.07 -3.99 -21.88
CA GLU A 335 18.65 -5.31 -21.63
C GLU A 335 19.86 -5.21 -20.70
N ALA A 336 20.16 -6.31 -20.02
CA ALA A 336 21.38 -6.45 -19.25
C ALA A 336 22.60 -6.16 -20.16
N GLY A 337 23.28 -5.05 -19.93
CA GLY A 337 24.41 -4.62 -20.77
C GLY A 337 24.26 -3.20 -21.36
N GLY A 338 23.17 -2.51 -21.05
CA GLY A 338 23.03 -1.06 -21.33
C GLY A 338 22.42 -0.71 -22.67
N SER A 339 21.96 -1.67 -23.50
CA SER A 339 21.19 -1.34 -24.69
C SER A 339 19.70 -1.29 -24.38
N CYS A 340 19.08 -0.16 -24.65
CA CYS A 340 17.65 0.00 -24.49
C CYS A 340 16.96 -0.12 -25.85
N VAL A 341 15.99 -1.04 -25.95
CA VAL A 341 15.13 -1.18 -27.13
C VAL A 341 13.95 -0.23 -26.99
N PRO A 342 13.79 0.76 -27.87
CA PRO A 342 12.65 1.67 -27.81
C PRO A 342 11.36 0.92 -28.18
N ASN A 343 10.27 1.20 -27.43
CA ASN A 343 8.89 0.86 -27.80
C ASN A 343 8.53 -0.62 -27.94
N GLN A 344 9.14 -1.54 -27.23
CA GLN A 344 8.49 -2.82 -27.03
C GLN A 344 7.29 -2.63 -26.10
N ARG A 345 6.08 -2.88 -26.60
CA ARG A 345 4.88 -3.00 -25.79
C ARG A 345 5.06 -4.20 -24.88
N LEU A 346 5.36 -3.95 -23.64
CA LEU A 346 5.19 -4.94 -22.59
C LEU A 346 3.68 -5.08 -22.40
N GLY A 347 3.17 -6.29 -22.23
CA GLY A 347 1.73 -6.51 -22.09
C GLY A 347 1.12 -5.79 -20.87
N ALA A 348 -0.18 -5.80 -20.78
CA ALA A 348 -0.91 -5.26 -19.63
C ALA A 348 -0.59 -6.00 -18.33
N ILE A 349 -0.34 -7.31 -18.43
CA ILE A 349 0.14 -8.19 -17.35
C ILE A 349 1.45 -8.81 -17.85
N VAL A 350 2.52 -8.65 -17.09
CA VAL A 350 3.87 -9.05 -17.48
C VAL A 350 4.51 -9.89 -16.39
N PHE A 351 5.05 -11.04 -16.79
CA PHE A 351 5.78 -11.95 -15.92
C PHE A 351 7.29 -11.74 -16.03
N GLY A 352 7.96 -11.69 -14.87
CA GLY A 352 9.42 -11.69 -14.82
C GLY A 352 10.06 -10.55 -15.60
N VAL A 353 9.94 -9.33 -15.10
CA VAL A 353 10.52 -8.15 -15.74
C VAL A 353 11.83 -7.79 -15.02
N PRO A 354 12.93 -8.50 -15.29
CA PRO A 354 14.18 -8.30 -14.56
C PRO A 354 14.68 -6.86 -14.62
N ALA A 355 14.44 -6.19 -15.74
CA ALA A 355 14.85 -4.80 -15.94
C ALA A 355 14.11 -3.80 -15.05
N LEU A 356 13.02 -4.21 -14.42
CA LEU A 356 12.17 -3.36 -13.58
C LEU A 356 12.19 -3.80 -12.11
N GLU A 357 12.79 -4.92 -11.79
CA GLU A 357 12.82 -5.50 -10.45
C GLU A 357 13.54 -4.64 -9.40
N HIS A 358 14.32 -3.67 -9.84
CA HIS A 358 15.09 -2.78 -8.97
C HIS A 358 14.90 -1.30 -9.30
N GLU A 359 13.82 -0.96 -9.99
CA GLU A 359 13.45 0.42 -10.14
C GLU A 359 13.04 1.04 -8.80
N GLY A 360 14.01 1.36 -7.99
CA GLY A 360 13.77 2.44 -7.09
C GLY A 360 13.79 3.74 -7.88
N PHE A 361 12.73 4.53 -7.87
CA PHE A 361 12.73 5.93 -8.17
C PHE A 361 12.92 6.48 -9.54
N VAL A 362 13.47 5.75 -10.45
CA VAL A 362 13.88 6.36 -11.70
C VAL A 362 12.74 6.55 -12.63
N GLY A 363 11.63 6.53 -12.16
CA GLY A 363 10.98 6.39 -13.21
C GLY A 363 9.86 7.07 -13.68
N SER A 364 9.00 7.49 -12.88
CA SER A 364 7.76 8.13 -13.31
C SER A 364 7.94 9.25 -14.34
N ARG A 365 9.15 9.78 -14.47
CA ARG A 365 9.39 10.98 -15.30
C ARG A 365 10.47 10.88 -16.37
N GLY A 366 10.73 9.69 -16.87
CA GLY A 366 11.44 9.55 -18.13
C GLY A 366 12.93 9.24 -18.09
N GLY A 367 13.49 8.88 -16.96
CA GLY A 367 14.81 8.27 -16.91
C GLY A 367 14.73 6.80 -17.29
N GLY A 368 15.51 6.35 -18.24
CA GLY A 368 15.69 4.91 -18.46
C GLY A 368 16.39 4.32 -17.25
N VAL A 369 15.92 3.18 -16.77
CA VAL A 369 16.59 2.46 -15.69
C VAL A 369 17.80 1.76 -16.23
N VAL A 370 18.95 2.03 -15.65
CA VAL A 370 20.16 1.24 -15.86
C VAL A 370 20.28 0.31 -14.65
N ILE A 371 19.96 -0.97 -14.85
CA ILE A 371 20.17 -1.99 -13.82
C ILE A 371 21.52 -2.64 -14.10
N GLU A 372 22.36 -2.70 -13.10
CA GLU A 372 23.62 -3.42 -13.20
C GLU A 372 23.35 -4.93 -13.38
N PRO A 373 23.79 -5.53 -14.48
CA PRO A 373 23.50 -6.94 -14.80
C PRO A 373 23.94 -7.92 -13.73
N ALA A 374 24.99 -7.60 -12.98
CA ALA A 374 25.55 -8.45 -11.94
C ALA A 374 24.63 -8.63 -10.70
N LYS A 375 23.65 -7.75 -10.52
CA LYS A 375 22.71 -7.79 -9.38
C LYS A 375 21.39 -8.49 -9.71
N LEU A 376 21.16 -8.83 -10.98
CA LEU A 376 19.92 -9.48 -11.43
C LEU A 376 20.03 -11.01 -11.30
N GLN A 377 19.23 -11.59 -10.41
CA GLN A 377 18.97 -13.02 -10.50
C GLN A 377 18.07 -13.29 -11.71
N LYS A 378 18.55 -14.11 -12.64
CA LYS A 378 17.76 -14.49 -13.83
C LYS A 378 16.53 -15.31 -13.40
N THR A 379 15.42 -15.09 -14.09
CA THR A 379 14.25 -15.96 -13.99
C THR A 379 14.58 -17.35 -14.55
N CYS A 380 14.16 -18.40 -13.86
CA CYS A 380 14.28 -19.77 -14.35
C CYS A 380 13.43 -19.96 -15.61
N THR A 381 13.99 -20.66 -16.59
CA THR A 381 13.28 -21.01 -17.83
C THR A 381 12.69 -22.42 -17.79
N GLN A 382 13.08 -23.20 -16.79
CA GLN A 382 12.62 -24.58 -16.57
C GLN A 382 12.28 -24.80 -15.09
N PRO A 383 11.28 -25.61 -14.75
CA PRO A 383 11.02 -26.03 -13.37
C PRO A 383 12.28 -26.67 -12.74
N ASN A 384 12.51 -26.39 -11.46
CA ASN A 384 13.64 -26.93 -10.67
C ASN A 384 15.04 -26.51 -11.13
N GLN A 385 15.18 -25.51 -11.97
CA GLN A 385 16.47 -24.93 -12.33
C GLN A 385 17.09 -24.24 -11.11
N GLN A 386 18.40 -24.41 -10.90
CA GLN A 386 19.13 -23.79 -9.77
C GLN A 386 19.73 -22.44 -10.19
N ASN A 387 20.04 -21.60 -9.18
CA ASN A 387 20.69 -20.29 -9.34
C ASN A 387 19.87 -19.27 -10.15
N CYS A 388 18.56 -19.37 -10.10
CA CYS A 388 17.64 -18.39 -10.67
C CYS A 388 16.40 -18.20 -9.75
N ASN A 389 15.63 -17.17 -10.00
CA ASN A 389 14.34 -16.98 -9.34
C ASN A 389 13.26 -17.84 -10.03
N ALA A 390 12.26 -18.27 -9.28
CA ALA A 390 11.15 -19.05 -9.80
C ALA A 390 10.37 -18.27 -10.87
N ILE A 391 9.78 -19.00 -11.79
CA ILE A 391 8.90 -18.41 -12.82
C ILE A 391 7.65 -17.86 -12.11
N PRO A 392 7.28 -16.59 -12.33
CA PRO A 392 6.10 -15.98 -11.72
C PRO A 392 4.83 -16.80 -11.98
N ASN A 393 3.96 -16.87 -10.99
CA ASN A 393 2.70 -17.63 -11.07
C ASN A 393 2.86 -19.02 -11.70
N GLN A 394 3.97 -19.68 -11.39
CA GLN A 394 4.32 -21.03 -11.90
C GLN A 394 4.33 -21.13 -13.43
N GLY A 395 4.46 -20.03 -14.13
CA GLY A 395 4.47 -20.00 -15.59
C GLY A 395 3.15 -20.44 -16.21
N ILE A 396 2.02 -20.24 -15.51
CA ILE A 396 0.70 -20.53 -16.06
C ILE A 396 0.51 -19.83 -17.41
N GLN A 397 0.13 -20.59 -18.42
CA GLN A 397 0.04 -20.08 -19.78
C GLN A 397 -1.31 -19.42 -20.02
N ALA A 398 -1.32 -18.29 -20.74
CA ALA A 398 -2.53 -17.67 -21.22
C ALA A 398 -3.35 -18.62 -22.12
N PRO A 399 -4.67 -18.50 -22.13
CA PRO A 399 -5.52 -19.33 -22.98
C PRO A 399 -5.30 -18.97 -24.45
N LYS A 400 -5.40 -19.96 -25.34
CA LYS A 400 -5.43 -19.72 -26.79
C LYS A 400 -6.85 -19.42 -27.23
N LEU A 401 -7.04 -18.26 -27.86
CA LEU A 401 -8.32 -17.86 -28.44
C LEU A 401 -8.28 -17.99 -29.96
N THR A 402 -9.36 -18.45 -30.57
CA THR A 402 -9.54 -18.51 -32.02
C THR A 402 -10.96 -18.11 -32.35
N LEU A 403 -11.16 -17.17 -33.27
CA LEU A 403 -12.48 -16.75 -33.73
C LEU A 403 -13.00 -17.76 -34.77
N ASN A 404 -14.19 -18.28 -34.50
CA ASN A 404 -14.94 -19.10 -35.45
C ASN A 404 -16.32 -18.46 -35.68
N LYS A 405 -16.47 -17.73 -36.77
CA LYS A 405 -17.62 -16.88 -37.06
C LYS A 405 -17.84 -15.83 -35.98
N LYS A 406 -18.87 -15.98 -35.12
CA LYS A 406 -19.19 -15.09 -34.01
C LYS A 406 -18.88 -15.68 -32.63
N GLN A 407 -18.23 -16.86 -32.59
CA GLN A 407 -17.94 -17.59 -31.37
C GLN A 407 -16.43 -17.71 -31.19
N LEU A 408 -15.96 -17.53 -29.99
CA LEU A 408 -14.58 -17.78 -29.62
C LEU A 408 -14.40 -19.23 -29.19
N SER A 409 -13.50 -19.94 -29.84
CA SER A 409 -12.98 -21.22 -29.36
C SER A 409 -11.82 -20.96 -28.43
N ILE A 410 -11.84 -21.58 -27.26
CA ILE A 410 -10.87 -21.42 -26.19
C ILE A 410 -10.16 -22.74 -25.98
N GLU A 411 -8.83 -22.70 -25.91
CA GLU A 411 -8.01 -23.83 -25.47
C GLU A 411 -7.16 -23.39 -24.26
N VAL A 412 -7.34 -24.10 -23.14
CA VAL A 412 -6.54 -23.94 -21.92
C VAL A 412 -5.64 -25.17 -21.77
N LYS A 413 -4.38 -24.94 -21.49
CA LYS A 413 -3.40 -25.98 -21.15
C LYS A 413 -2.96 -25.82 -19.71
N GLY A 414 -2.95 -26.92 -18.96
CA GLY A 414 -2.59 -26.88 -17.55
C GLY A 414 -2.51 -28.27 -16.93
N THR A 415 -2.59 -28.33 -15.62
CA THR A 415 -2.57 -29.60 -14.87
C THR A 415 -3.77 -30.47 -15.26
N PRO A 416 -3.61 -31.80 -15.50
CA PRO A 416 -4.69 -32.69 -15.81
C PRO A 416 -5.80 -32.72 -14.77
N ASN A 417 -7.05 -32.85 -15.25
CA ASN A 417 -8.25 -33.01 -14.42
C ASN A 417 -8.45 -31.89 -13.38
N GLN A 418 -8.07 -30.64 -13.73
CA GLN A 418 -8.21 -29.49 -12.86
C GLN A 418 -9.14 -28.42 -13.47
N ARG A 419 -9.75 -27.64 -12.57
CA ARG A 419 -10.60 -26.50 -12.94
C ARG A 419 -9.76 -25.25 -13.19
N TYR A 420 -10.17 -24.50 -14.20
CA TYR A 420 -9.57 -23.23 -14.57
C TYR A 420 -10.69 -22.21 -14.79
N HIS A 421 -10.52 -21.01 -14.25
CA HIS A 421 -11.41 -19.89 -14.44
C HIS A 421 -10.84 -18.99 -15.56
N VAL A 422 -11.60 -18.82 -16.63
CA VAL A 422 -11.23 -17.98 -17.77
C VAL A 422 -12.02 -16.69 -17.73
N GLU A 423 -11.37 -15.56 -17.78
CA GLU A 423 -11.98 -14.24 -17.87
C GLU A 423 -11.74 -13.62 -19.25
N PHE A 424 -12.73 -12.95 -19.80
CA PHE A 424 -12.72 -12.31 -21.11
C PHE A 424 -12.81 -10.81 -21.00
N PHE A 425 -11.98 -10.13 -21.78
CA PHE A 425 -11.91 -8.69 -21.81
C PHE A 425 -12.02 -8.18 -23.24
N GLY A 426 -12.77 -7.08 -23.43
CA GLY A 426 -12.88 -6.37 -24.69
C GLY A 426 -12.02 -5.12 -24.70
N ASN A 427 -11.52 -4.75 -25.88
CA ASN A 427 -10.77 -3.53 -26.09
C ASN A 427 -11.39 -2.71 -27.20
N ARG A 428 -11.50 -1.39 -27.03
CA ARG A 428 -11.99 -0.44 -28.04
C ARG A 428 -11.02 -0.29 -29.21
N ASN A 429 -9.74 -0.52 -28.97
CA ASN A 429 -8.73 -0.54 -30.02
C ASN A 429 -8.50 -1.96 -30.51
N ALA A 430 -8.71 -2.22 -31.79
CA ALA A 430 -8.55 -3.53 -32.40
C ALA A 430 -7.11 -4.10 -32.32
N SER A 431 -6.12 -3.25 -32.19
CA SER A 431 -4.72 -3.66 -32.01
C SER A 431 -4.30 -3.82 -30.54
N SER A 432 -5.18 -3.50 -29.58
CA SER A 432 -4.86 -3.63 -28.15
C SER A 432 -4.92 -5.09 -27.71
N SER A 433 -3.91 -5.50 -26.97
CA SER A 433 -3.85 -6.79 -26.25
C SER A 433 -4.01 -6.62 -24.74
N GLU A 434 -4.67 -5.56 -24.32
CA GLU A 434 -4.93 -5.25 -22.91
C GLU A 434 -6.29 -5.81 -22.45
N ALA A 435 -6.82 -5.38 -21.31
CA ALA A 435 -8.05 -5.85 -20.70
C ALA A 435 -8.94 -4.66 -20.30
N GLU A 436 -9.41 -3.88 -21.28
CA GLU A 436 -10.06 -2.60 -21.01
C GLU A 436 -11.44 -2.76 -20.34
N GLN A 437 -12.23 -3.72 -20.80
CA GLN A 437 -13.57 -3.95 -20.30
C GLN A 437 -13.78 -5.44 -19.99
N TYR A 438 -14.15 -5.74 -18.76
CA TYR A 438 -14.56 -7.10 -18.39
C TYR A 438 -15.86 -7.49 -19.10
N LEU A 439 -15.87 -8.60 -19.83
CA LEU A 439 -17.02 -9.08 -20.61
C LEU A 439 -17.73 -10.30 -20.01
N GLY A 440 -17.08 -10.98 -19.09
CA GLY A 440 -17.61 -12.18 -18.46
C GLY A 440 -16.55 -13.25 -18.25
N SER A 441 -16.98 -14.37 -17.70
CA SER A 441 -16.09 -15.49 -17.41
C SER A 441 -16.76 -16.83 -17.63
N MET A 442 -15.95 -17.88 -17.65
CA MET A 442 -16.40 -19.26 -17.62
C MET A 442 -15.40 -20.16 -16.87
N VAL A 443 -15.89 -21.29 -16.39
CA VAL A 443 -15.05 -22.33 -15.81
C VAL A 443 -14.90 -23.47 -16.83
N VAL A 444 -13.66 -23.94 -17.01
CA VAL A 444 -13.33 -25.10 -17.83
C VAL A 444 -12.61 -26.15 -16.98
N MET A 445 -12.67 -27.41 -17.41
CA MET A 445 -11.94 -28.51 -16.78
C MET A 445 -11.02 -29.16 -17.81
N THR A 446 -9.75 -29.29 -17.47
CA THR A 446 -8.79 -30.01 -18.31
C THR A 446 -9.07 -31.53 -18.26
N ASN A 447 -8.81 -32.18 -19.37
CA ASN A 447 -8.87 -33.65 -19.48
C ASN A 447 -7.59 -34.31 -18.92
N ALA A 448 -7.46 -35.63 -19.08
CA ALA A 448 -6.29 -36.38 -18.63
C ALA A 448 -4.97 -35.94 -19.31
N GLN A 449 -5.04 -35.26 -20.45
CA GLN A 449 -3.89 -34.72 -21.18
C GLN A 449 -3.59 -33.27 -20.77
N GLY A 450 -4.31 -32.70 -19.79
CA GLY A 450 -4.12 -31.34 -19.33
C GLY A 450 -4.67 -30.27 -20.30
N VAL A 451 -5.64 -30.63 -21.15
CA VAL A 451 -6.21 -29.71 -22.15
C VAL A 451 -7.72 -29.56 -21.90
N ALA A 452 -8.17 -28.32 -21.87
CA ALA A 452 -9.60 -28.00 -21.94
C ALA A 452 -9.92 -27.25 -23.23
N LYS A 453 -11.03 -27.59 -23.87
CA LYS A 453 -11.58 -26.86 -25.04
C LYS A 453 -13.01 -26.47 -24.76
N ALA A 454 -13.33 -25.22 -25.05
CA ALA A 454 -14.68 -24.68 -24.84
C ALA A 454 -14.97 -23.62 -25.90
N ASN A 455 -16.23 -23.21 -25.95
CA ASN A 455 -16.66 -22.11 -26.80
C ASN A 455 -17.37 -21.05 -25.95
N TRP A 456 -17.13 -19.80 -26.27
CA TRP A 456 -17.77 -18.67 -25.61
C TRP A 456 -18.24 -17.65 -26.64
N THR A 457 -19.40 -17.06 -26.41
CA THR A 457 -19.94 -16.02 -27.29
C THR A 457 -20.07 -14.72 -26.52
N PRO A 458 -19.39 -13.65 -26.94
CA PRO A 458 -19.48 -12.36 -26.28
C PRO A 458 -20.90 -11.79 -26.39
N LYS A 459 -21.44 -11.29 -25.29
CA LYS A 459 -22.72 -10.57 -25.27
C LYS A 459 -22.59 -9.15 -25.83
N THR A 460 -21.40 -8.56 -25.71
CA THR A 460 -21.05 -7.23 -26.22
C THR A 460 -19.99 -7.39 -27.29
N VAL A 461 -20.20 -6.76 -28.44
CA VAL A 461 -19.21 -6.78 -29.53
C VAL A 461 -18.18 -5.68 -29.27
N MET A 462 -16.91 -6.09 -29.18
CA MET A 462 -15.75 -5.20 -29.03
C MET A 462 -14.79 -5.43 -30.19
N PRO A 463 -14.03 -4.42 -30.64
CA PRO A 463 -13.09 -4.56 -31.76
C PRO A 463 -12.03 -5.66 -31.56
N SER A 464 -11.59 -5.89 -30.34
CA SER A 464 -10.75 -7.04 -30.01
C SER A 464 -11.10 -7.64 -28.65
N ILE A 465 -10.76 -8.91 -28.47
CA ILE A 465 -10.95 -9.65 -27.21
C ILE A 465 -9.65 -10.31 -26.81
N THR A 466 -9.35 -10.23 -25.54
CA THR A 466 -8.30 -10.95 -24.82
C THR A 466 -8.89 -11.78 -23.69
N ALA A 467 -8.13 -12.71 -23.17
CA ALA A 467 -8.50 -13.49 -22.00
C ALA A 467 -7.28 -13.83 -21.15
N ASN A 468 -7.51 -14.02 -19.86
CA ASN A 468 -6.57 -14.68 -18.96
C ASN A 468 -7.19 -15.94 -18.37
N VAL A 469 -6.40 -16.70 -17.66
CA VAL A 469 -6.87 -17.90 -16.96
C VAL A 469 -6.26 -17.97 -15.58
N THR A 470 -7.10 -18.34 -14.60
CA THR A 470 -6.66 -18.57 -13.23
C THR A 470 -6.86 -20.04 -12.88
N ASP A 471 -5.83 -20.68 -12.31
CA ASP A 471 -5.93 -22.06 -11.84
C ASP A 471 -6.69 -22.17 -10.51
N HIS A 472 -6.94 -23.39 -10.07
CA HIS A 472 -7.67 -23.68 -8.84
C HIS A 472 -6.91 -23.27 -7.56
N LEU A 473 -5.63 -22.91 -7.65
CA LEU A 473 -4.80 -22.45 -6.54
C LEU A 473 -4.59 -20.94 -6.54
N GLY A 474 -5.12 -20.22 -7.55
CA GLY A 474 -5.10 -18.77 -7.61
C GLY A 474 -3.96 -18.16 -8.43
N ALA A 475 -3.21 -18.95 -9.20
CA ALA A 475 -2.26 -18.39 -10.16
C ALA A 475 -3.00 -17.88 -11.40
N THR A 476 -2.85 -16.60 -11.75
CA THR A 476 -3.43 -16.00 -12.96
C THR A 476 -2.36 -15.82 -14.03
N SER A 477 -2.69 -16.11 -15.28
CA SER A 477 -1.81 -15.97 -16.44
C SER A 477 -1.67 -14.51 -16.90
N GLU A 478 -0.70 -14.28 -17.79
CA GLU A 478 -0.74 -13.12 -18.68
C GLU A 478 -1.99 -13.14 -19.57
N LEU A 479 -2.24 -12.06 -20.30
CA LEU A 479 -3.33 -12.01 -21.28
C LEU A 479 -2.97 -12.79 -22.55
N SER A 480 -3.97 -13.40 -23.17
CA SER A 480 -3.84 -13.99 -24.50
C SER A 480 -3.50 -12.93 -25.56
N PRO A 481 -2.95 -13.32 -26.70
CA PRO A 481 -3.00 -12.49 -27.89
C PRO A 481 -4.44 -12.04 -28.17
N ALA A 482 -4.59 -10.82 -28.70
CA ALA A 482 -5.90 -10.28 -29.02
C ALA A 482 -6.48 -10.99 -30.26
N VAL A 483 -7.77 -11.30 -30.16
CA VAL A 483 -8.55 -11.77 -31.32
C VAL A 483 -9.43 -10.63 -31.78
N GLN A 484 -9.26 -10.21 -33.05
CA GLN A 484 -10.07 -9.16 -33.66
C GLN A 484 -11.44 -9.73 -34.08
N LEU A 485 -12.50 -9.04 -33.65
CA LEU A 485 -13.86 -9.31 -34.11
C LEU A 485 -14.16 -8.37 -35.30
N LYS A 486 -14.32 -8.95 -36.46
CA LYS A 486 -14.70 -8.22 -37.68
C LYS A 486 -16.21 -7.94 -37.71
#